data_0829ef04da9e7cf88119b2d0ab3c30f3
#
_entry.id   0829ef04da9e7cf88119b2d0ab3c30f3
#
_cell.length_a   1.000
_cell.length_b   1.000
_cell.length_c   1.000
_cell.angle_alpha   90.00
_cell.angle_beta   90.00
_cell.angle_gamma   90.00
#
_symmetry.space_group_name_H-M   'P 1'
#
loop_
_entity.id
_entity.type
_entity.pdbx_description
1 polymer ?
#
loop_
_entity_poly.entity_id
_entity_poly.type
_entity_poly.pdbx_seq_one_letter_code
_entity_poly.pdbx_strand_id
1 'polypeptide(L)'
;MERKYKLMYVHGFGSSGSSGTVMRLRHYLTDWTVIAPDLPVDPFEALAMLRDLVSTEKPDVVVGTSMGGMYTQQLWGVPRIVVNPSFEMSRTLLFGKMGRNKYMSKRKDGATEFRIDKGVVGRFKEMEKEQFSGVDDNEKKLVTGLFGDKDTVVQFYPLMAQLYGEDRCHWFNGEHRLNDDVVKKVLVPLLKQLVPAAGTESW
;
A
#
# COMPACT_ATOMS: atom_id res chain seq x y z
N MET A 1 0.45 23.93 -19.01
CA MET A 1 -0.28 22.65 -18.72
C MET A 1 -0.26 22.47 -17.22
N GLU A 2 -1.41 22.34 -16.59
CA GLU A 2 -1.47 22.04 -15.16
C GLU A 2 -0.77 20.71 -14.87
N ARG A 3 0.04 20.65 -13.82
CA ARG A 3 0.72 19.43 -13.37
C ARG A 3 -0.34 18.43 -12.91
N LYS A 4 -0.37 17.24 -13.49
CA LYS A 4 -1.19 16.14 -12.98
C LYS A 4 -0.52 15.52 -11.76
N TYR A 5 -1.28 15.30 -10.69
CA TYR A 5 -0.82 14.55 -9.53
C TYR A 5 -0.55 13.09 -9.87
N LYS A 6 0.43 12.50 -9.20
CA LYS A 6 0.81 11.10 -9.37
C LYS A 6 0.51 10.32 -8.10
N LEU A 7 -0.35 9.33 -8.19
CA LEU A 7 -0.58 8.33 -7.15
C LEU A 7 0.12 7.04 -7.53
N MET A 8 0.95 6.48 -6.65
CA MET A 8 1.41 5.10 -6.76
C MET A 8 0.56 4.20 -5.84
N TYR A 9 -0.03 3.15 -6.41
CA TYR A 9 -0.82 2.17 -5.67
C TYR A 9 -0.09 0.83 -5.58
N VAL A 10 0.11 0.32 -4.36
CA VAL A 10 0.81 -0.92 -4.04
C VAL A 10 -0.21 -1.97 -3.58
N HIS A 11 -0.42 -2.99 -4.40
CA HIS A 11 -1.45 -4.00 -4.18
C HIS A 11 -1.08 -5.03 -3.10
N GLY A 12 -2.10 -5.71 -2.53
CA GLY A 12 -1.94 -6.78 -1.57
C GLY A 12 -1.56 -8.13 -2.21
N PHE A 13 -1.39 -9.14 -1.36
CA PHE A 13 -1.00 -10.50 -1.74
C PHE A 13 -1.93 -11.11 -2.80
N GLY A 14 -1.35 -11.73 -3.82
CA GLY A 14 -2.08 -12.38 -4.90
C GLY A 14 -2.87 -11.45 -5.83
N SER A 15 -2.74 -10.14 -5.69
CA SER A 15 -3.36 -9.14 -6.54
C SER A 15 -2.42 -8.68 -7.66
N SER A 16 -2.74 -7.58 -8.34
CA SER A 16 -1.95 -7.01 -9.44
C SER A 16 -2.20 -5.51 -9.63
N GLY A 17 -1.42 -4.88 -10.50
CA GLY A 17 -1.62 -3.52 -10.97
C GLY A 17 -2.87 -3.30 -11.85
N SER A 18 -3.66 -4.36 -12.10
CA SER A 18 -4.96 -4.32 -12.79
C SER A 18 -6.13 -4.66 -11.88
N SER A 19 -5.94 -4.58 -10.56
CA SER A 19 -6.97 -4.93 -9.57
C SER A 19 -8.19 -3.99 -9.63
N GLY A 20 -9.31 -4.46 -9.06
CA GLY A 20 -10.54 -3.65 -8.97
C GLY A 20 -10.32 -2.32 -8.23
N THR A 21 -9.44 -2.28 -7.23
CA THR A 21 -9.09 -1.02 -6.54
C THR A 21 -8.38 -0.05 -7.48
N VAL A 22 -7.44 -0.52 -8.30
CA VAL A 22 -6.76 0.33 -9.31
C VAL A 22 -7.75 0.88 -10.32
N MET A 23 -8.70 0.06 -10.78
CA MET A 23 -9.75 0.51 -11.70
C MET A 23 -10.62 1.61 -11.09
N ARG A 24 -11.03 1.47 -9.82
CA ARG A 24 -11.78 2.50 -9.09
C ARG A 24 -10.98 3.78 -8.90
N LEU A 25 -9.71 3.69 -8.50
CA LEU A 25 -8.85 4.85 -8.35
C LEU A 25 -8.72 5.63 -9.68
N ARG A 26 -8.51 4.95 -10.81
CA ARG A 26 -8.47 5.57 -12.14
C ARG A 26 -9.80 6.19 -12.53
N HIS A 27 -10.91 5.59 -12.12
CA HIS A 27 -12.25 6.11 -12.39
C HIS A 27 -12.56 7.39 -11.61
N TYR A 28 -12.17 7.46 -10.32
CA TYR A 28 -12.47 8.61 -9.47
C TYR A 28 -11.39 9.72 -9.47
N LEU A 29 -10.20 9.42 -9.95
CA LEU A 29 -9.05 10.34 -10.04
C LEU A 29 -8.68 10.59 -11.51
N THR A 30 -9.61 11.09 -12.31
CA THR A 30 -9.45 11.28 -13.77
C THR A 30 -8.38 12.29 -14.14
N ASP A 31 -8.12 13.25 -13.25
CA ASP A 31 -7.09 14.28 -13.34
C ASP A 31 -5.72 13.87 -12.75
N TRP A 32 -5.63 12.63 -12.21
CA TRP A 32 -4.40 12.07 -11.67
C TRP A 32 -3.80 10.99 -12.59
N THR A 33 -2.49 10.79 -12.45
CA THR A 33 -1.81 9.61 -13.02
C THR A 33 -1.73 8.53 -11.94
N VAL A 34 -2.34 7.37 -12.18
CA VAL A 34 -2.31 6.21 -11.26
C VAL A 34 -1.30 5.19 -11.74
N ILE A 35 -0.16 5.11 -11.05
CA ILE A 35 0.92 4.13 -11.25
C ILE A 35 0.59 2.93 -10.38
N ALA A 36 0.49 1.74 -10.97
CA ALA A 36 0.21 0.51 -10.24
C ALA A 36 1.06 -0.62 -10.85
N PRO A 37 2.21 -0.93 -10.24
CA PRO A 37 3.07 -2.02 -10.70
C PRO A 37 2.51 -3.39 -10.31
N ASP A 38 2.91 -4.42 -11.06
CA ASP A 38 2.78 -5.81 -10.64
C ASP A 38 3.99 -6.19 -9.79
N LEU A 39 3.77 -6.56 -8.54
CA LEU A 39 4.85 -6.84 -7.61
C LEU A 39 5.49 -8.21 -7.88
N PRO A 40 6.84 -8.34 -7.80
CA PRO A 40 7.52 -9.61 -7.66
C PRO A 40 7.03 -10.40 -6.44
N VAL A 41 7.22 -11.72 -6.46
CA VAL A 41 6.90 -12.59 -5.32
C VAL A 41 7.94 -12.45 -4.20
N ASP A 42 9.18 -12.18 -4.58
CA ASP A 42 10.27 -11.93 -3.65
C ASP A 42 10.08 -10.55 -2.98
N PRO A 43 10.07 -10.48 -1.62
CA PRO A 43 9.82 -9.22 -0.93
C PRO A 43 10.91 -8.18 -1.10
N PHE A 44 12.18 -8.59 -1.23
CA PHE A 44 13.28 -7.65 -1.43
C PHE A 44 13.29 -7.08 -2.85
N GLU A 45 13.02 -7.92 -3.86
CA GLU A 45 12.86 -7.46 -5.25
C GLU A 45 11.66 -6.51 -5.37
N ALA A 46 10.53 -6.82 -4.70
CA ALA A 46 9.36 -5.96 -4.69
C ALA A 46 9.66 -4.59 -4.06
N LEU A 47 10.31 -4.57 -2.89
CA LEU A 47 10.67 -3.33 -2.21
C LEU A 47 11.70 -2.50 -3.00
N ALA A 48 12.70 -3.17 -3.60
CA ALA A 48 13.70 -2.49 -4.45
C ALA A 48 13.03 -1.84 -5.68
N MET A 49 12.16 -2.57 -6.37
CA MET A 49 11.39 -2.03 -7.50
C MET A 49 10.51 -0.84 -7.09
N LEU A 50 9.84 -0.91 -5.94
CA LEU A 50 9.00 0.18 -5.46
C LEU A 50 9.82 1.43 -5.10
N ARG A 51 10.99 1.27 -4.50
CA ARG A 51 11.93 2.38 -4.21
C ARG A 51 12.44 3.04 -5.50
N ASP A 52 12.78 2.25 -6.50
CA ASP A 52 13.16 2.76 -7.83
C ASP A 52 12.02 3.55 -8.46
N LEU A 53 10.79 3.03 -8.43
CA LEU A 53 9.61 3.73 -8.93
C LEU A 53 9.33 5.05 -8.17
N VAL A 54 9.52 5.08 -6.84
CA VAL A 54 9.40 6.34 -6.08
C VAL A 54 10.44 7.36 -6.55
N SER A 55 11.68 6.92 -6.77
CA SER A 55 12.78 7.80 -7.22
C SER A 55 12.58 8.33 -8.64
N THR A 56 12.14 7.48 -9.56
CA THR A 56 12.02 7.80 -10.99
C THR A 56 10.72 8.51 -11.32
N GLU A 57 9.59 8.01 -10.82
CA GLU A 57 8.26 8.55 -11.09
C GLU A 57 7.89 9.73 -10.21
N LYS A 58 8.50 9.82 -9.02
CA LYS A 58 8.25 10.89 -8.02
C LYS A 58 6.75 11.06 -7.75
N PRO A 59 6.05 10.01 -7.23
CA PRO A 59 4.64 10.13 -6.90
C PRO A 59 4.42 11.18 -5.81
N ASP A 60 3.32 11.89 -5.88
CA ASP A 60 2.91 12.85 -4.85
C ASP A 60 2.40 12.14 -3.59
N VAL A 61 1.89 10.92 -3.74
CA VAL A 61 1.44 10.06 -2.64
C VAL A 61 1.50 8.59 -3.05
N VAL A 62 1.77 7.73 -2.06
CA VAL A 62 1.73 6.27 -2.22
C VAL A 62 0.61 5.68 -1.36
N VAL A 63 -0.18 4.78 -1.92
CA VAL A 63 -1.20 4.01 -1.19
C VAL A 63 -0.89 2.54 -1.27
N GLY A 64 -0.81 1.87 -0.12
CA GLY A 64 -0.64 0.42 -0.06
C GLY A 64 -1.73 -0.26 0.75
N THR A 65 -2.21 -1.41 0.26
CA THR A 65 -3.25 -2.20 0.94
C THR A 65 -2.72 -3.56 1.38
N SER A 66 -3.03 -3.98 2.62
CA SER A 66 -2.63 -5.28 3.17
C SER A 66 -1.10 -5.48 3.09
N MET A 67 -0.59 -6.52 2.42
CA MET A 67 0.85 -6.71 2.12
C MET A 67 1.46 -5.46 1.45
N GLY A 68 0.73 -4.81 0.54
CA GLY A 68 1.16 -3.55 -0.07
C GLY A 68 1.37 -2.43 0.95
N GLY A 69 0.61 -2.43 2.05
CA GLY A 69 0.81 -1.50 3.18
C GLY A 69 2.14 -1.73 3.90
N MET A 70 2.57 -2.99 4.06
CA MET A 70 3.89 -3.33 4.61
C MET A 70 5.03 -2.76 3.77
N TYR A 71 4.95 -2.82 2.44
CA TYR A 71 5.95 -2.19 1.58
C TYR A 71 5.86 -0.67 1.61
N THR A 72 4.64 -0.14 1.50
CA THR A 72 4.40 1.31 1.41
C THR A 72 4.96 2.06 2.61
N GLN A 73 4.80 1.55 3.82
CA GLN A 73 5.34 2.21 5.01
C GLN A 73 6.89 2.31 4.99
N GLN A 74 7.59 1.50 4.20
CA GLN A 74 9.06 1.50 4.03
C GLN A 74 9.54 2.38 2.85
N LEU A 75 8.66 3.14 2.20
CA LEU A 75 8.98 4.05 1.10
C LEU A 75 9.15 5.47 1.65
N TRP A 76 10.37 5.77 2.08
CA TRP A 76 10.71 7.03 2.77
C TRP A 76 10.57 8.28 1.90
N GLY A 77 10.34 9.44 2.55
CA GLY A 77 10.37 10.76 1.91
C GLY A 77 9.17 11.09 1.04
N VAL A 78 8.10 10.29 1.04
CA VAL A 78 6.87 10.54 0.27
C VAL A 78 5.64 10.36 1.15
N PRO A 79 4.58 11.19 1.04
CA PRO A 79 3.32 10.98 1.73
C PRO A 79 2.73 9.60 1.42
N ARG A 80 2.27 8.89 2.46
CA ARG A 80 1.84 7.49 2.34
C ARG A 80 0.53 7.23 3.08
N ILE A 81 -0.35 6.45 2.48
CA ILE A 81 -1.52 5.89 3.14
C ILE A 81 -1.37 4.37 3.17
N VAL A 82 -1.40 3.77 4.36
CA VAL A 82 -1.42 2.32 4.53
C VAL A 82 -2.82 1.89 4.95
N VAL A 83 -3.46 1.05 4.15
CA VAL A 83 -4.84 0.61 4.36
C VAL A 83 -4.85 -0.84 4.80
N ASN A 84 -5.39 -1.10 5.99
CA ASN A 84 -5.42 -2.43 6.59
C ASN A 84 -4.09 -3.16 6.40
N PRO A 85 -2.94 -2.56 6.79
CA PRO A 85 -1.62 -3.10 6.49
C PRO A 85 -1.40 -4.44 7.18
N SER A 86 -0.70 -5.36 6.50
CA SER A 86 -0.30 -6.65 7.03
C SER A 86 1.20 -6.67 7.26
N PHE A 87 1.65 -6.52 8.51
CA PHE A 87 3.06 -6.42 8.88
C PHE A 87 3.71 -7.75 9.27
N GLU A 88 2.94 -8.85 9.31
CA GLU A 88 3.39 -10.21 9.62
C GLU A 88 3.09 -11.16 8.46
N MET A 89 3.56 -10.82 7.27
CA MET A 89 3.32 -11.63 6.06
C MET A 89 3.96 -13.00 6.14
N SER A 90 5.14 -13.15 6.77
CA SER A 90 5.80 -14.44 6.95
C SER A 90 4.89 -15.45 7.66
N ARG A 91 4.17 -15.01 8.69
CA ARG A 91 3.19 -15.83 9.42
C ARG A 91 2.00 -16.18 8.53
N THR A 92 1.43 -15.18 7.85
CA THR A 92 0.30 -15.38 6.93
C THR A 92 0.64 -16.38 5.82
N LEU A 93 1.83 -16.27 5.24
CA LEU A 93 2.30 -17.16 4.18
C LEU A 93 2.55 -18.57 4.68
N LEU A 94 3.20 -18.73 5.83
CA LEU A 94 3.53 -20.02 6.40
C LEU A 94 2.28 -20.87 6.72
N PHE A 95 1.27 -20.25 7.33
CA PHE A 95 0.09 -20.97 7.81
C PHE A 95 -1.06 -21.07 6.80
N GLY A 96 -1.04 -20.35 5.70
CA GLY A 96 -2.19 -20.35 4.79
C GLY A 96 -1.89 -20.24 3.29
N LYS A 97 -0.62 -20.05 2.88
CA LYS A 97 -0.29 -19.73 1.48
C LYS A 97 0.89 -20.49 0.91
N MET A 98 1.41 -21.50 1.63
CA MET A 98 2.51 -22.32 1.11
C MET A 98 2.11 -23.07 -0.17
N GLY A 99 3.05 -23.20 -1.10
CA GLY A 99 2.85 -23.89 -2.37
C GLY A 99 2.34 -22.98 -3.48
N ARG A 100 1.53 -23.54 -4.39
CA ARG A 100 0.99 -22.85 -5.56
C ARG A 100 -0.20 -21.96 -5.18
N ASN A 101 -0.18 -20.74 -5.64
CA ASN A 101 -1.25 -19.75 -5.47
C ASN A 101 -1.64 -19.17 -6.83
N LYS A 102 -2.89 -18.75 -6.99
CA LYS A 102 -3.37 -18.05 -8.18
C LYS A 102 -3.43 -16.55 -7.95
N TYR A 103 -3.12 -15.79 -8.97
CA TYR A 103 -3.41 -14.35 -8.96
C TYR A 103 -4.91 -14.10 -9.08
N MET A 104 -5.42 -13.16 -8.29
CA MET A 104 -6.85 -12.80 -8.27
C MET A 104 -7.23 -11.83 -9.40
N SER A 105 -6.24 -11.19 -10.02
CA SER A 105 -6.43 -10.24 -11.11
C SER A 105 -5.33 -10.40 -12.16
N LYS A 106 -5.65 -10.01 -13.41
CA LYS A 106 -4.74 -10.14 -14.55
C LYS A 106 -3.47 -9.32 -14.33
N ARG A 107 -2.31 -9.91 -14.62
CA ARG A 107 -1.01 -9.26 -14.60
C ARG A 107 -0.57 -8.85 -16.01
N LYS A 108 0.29 -7.84 -16.10
CA LYS A 108 0.86 -7.39 -17.40
C LYS A 108 1.80 -8.41 -18.01
N ASP A 109 2.52 -9.18 -17.17
CA ASP A 109 3.41 -10.26 -17.60
C ASP A 109 2.68 -11.54 -18.01
N GLY A 110 1.36 -11.58 -17.90
CA GLY A 110 0.53 -12.75 -18.24
C GLY A 110 0.56 -13.89 -17.23
N ALA A 111 1.32 -13.78 -16.14
CA ALA A 111 1.37 -14.80 -15.10
C ALA A 111 0.02 -14.98 -14.42
N THR A 112 -0.44 -16.21 -14.29
CA THR A 112 -1.71 -16.59 -13.65
C THR A 112 -1.51 -17.20 -12.28
N GLU A 113 -0.31 -17.70 -12.00
CA GLU A 113 0.03 -18.41 -10.76
C GLU A 113 1.42 -18.02 -10.28
N PHE A 114 1.66 -18.24 -8.98
CA PHE A 114 2.97 -18.08 -8.34
C PHE A 114 3.14 -19.10 -7.22
N ARG A 115 4.36 -19.26 -6.74
CA ARG A 115 4.69 -20.22 -5.70
C ARG A 115 5.28 -19.53 -4.47
N ILE A 116 4.79 -19.94 -3.28
CA ILE A 116 5.39 -19.58 -2.00
C ILE A 116 6.12 -20.80 -1.46
N ASP A 117 7.42 -20.67 -1.23
CA ASP A 117 8.26 -21.66 -0.60
C ASP A 117 8.84 -21.15 0.73
N LYS A 118 9.60 -21.99 1.42
CA LYS A 118 10.24 -21.63 2.70
C LYS A 118 11.24 -20.48 2.55
N GLY A 119 11.89 -20.36 1.39
CA GLY A 119 12.82 -19.27 1.10
C GLY A 119 12.11 -17.92 1.04
N VAL A 120 10.99 -17.84 0.32
CA VAL A 120 10.15 -16.63 0.27
C VAL A 120 9.65 -16.25 1.67
N VAL A 121 9.14 -17.22 2.45
CA VAL A 121 8.71 -16.96 3.84
C VAL A 121 9.86 -16.45 4.70
N GLY A 122 11.05 -17.04 4.57
CA GLY A 122 12.26 -16.62 5.29
C GLY A 122 12.64 -15.17 4.98
N ARG A 123 12.59 -14.76 3.70
CA ARG A 123 12.87 -13.38 3.28
C ARG A 123 11.82 -12.38 3.79
N PHE A 124 10.54 -12.73 3.82
CA PHE A 124 9.54 -11.91 4.49
C PHE A 124 9.84 -11.73 5.97
N LYS A 125 10.18 -12.82 6.68
CA LYS A 125 10.56 -12.77 8.09
C LYS A 125 11.80 -11.90 8.36
N GLU A 126 12.74 -11.88 7.45
CA GLU A 126 13.92 -11.02 7.53
C GLU A 126 13.54 -9.55 7.33
N MET A 127 12.76 -9.22 6.29
CA MET A 127 12.26 -7.87 6.04
C MET A 127 11.43 -7.33 7.22
N GLU A 128 10.60 -8.16 7.84
CA GLU A 128 9.75 -7.81 8.98
C GLU A 128 10.53 -7.32 10.20
N LYS A 129 11.76 -7.77 10.39
CA LYS A 129 12.62 -7.33 11.51
C LYS A 129 13.03 -5.87 11.35
N GLU A 130 13.24 -5.43 10.12
CA GLU A 130 13.80 -4.12 9.79
C GLU A 130 12.76 -3.12 9.27
N GLN A 131 11.50 -3.55 9.07
CA GLN A 131 10.49 -2.74 8.36
C GLN A 131 10.18 -1.40 9.02
N PHE A 132 10.46 -1.21 10.31
CA PHE A 132 10.24 0.04 11.05
C PHE A 132 11.54 0.74 11.48
N SER A 133 12.71 0.22 11.12
CA SER A 133 14.02 0.74 11.57
C SER A 133 14.32 2.17 11.13
N GLY A 134 13.71 2.64 10.04
CA GLY A 134 13.90 3.99 9.51
C GLY A 134 12.83 5.01 9.93
N VAL A 135 11.96 4.67 10.89
CA VAL A 135 10.87 5.57 11.30
C VAL A 135 11.38 6.63 12.27
N ASP A 136 11.63 7.83 11.77
CA ASP A 136 11.94 9.02 12.57
C ASP A 136 10.72 9.96 12.66
N ASP A 137 10.85 11.09 13.35
CA ASP A 137 9.75 12.04 13.55
C ASP A 137 9.32 12.77 12.25
N ASN A 138 10.17 12.83 11.23
CA ASN A 138 9.80 13.36 9.93
C ASN A 138 8.99 12.32 9.15
N GLU A 139 9.45 11.07 9.15
CA GLU A 139 8.75 9.97 8.48
C GLU A 139 7.38 9.70 9.11
N LYS A 140 7.22 9.84 10.43
CA LYS A 140 5.91 9.71 11.11
C LYS A 140 4.86 10.67 10.54
N LYS A 141 5.25 11.90 10.20
CA LYS A 141 4.35 12.91 9.63
C LYS A 141 3.86 12.57 8.23
N LEU A 142 4.58 11.73 7.51
CA LEU A 142 4.27 11.33 6.14
C LEU A 142 3.38 10.10 6.04
N VAL A 143 3.13 9.38 7.15
CA VAL A 143 2.34 8.15 7.15
C VAL A 143 0.95 8.39 7.71
N THR A 144 -0.06 7.88 7.03
CA THR A 144 -1.45 7.85 7.49
C THR A 144 -1.96 6.40 7.44
N GLY A 145 -2.44 5.90 8.56
CA GLY A 145 -3.09 4.59 8.68
C GLY A 145 -4.59 4.71 8.42
N LEU A 146 -5.16 3.79 7.64
CA LEU A 146 -6.60 3.72 7.36
C LEU A 146 -7.08 2.30 7.64
N PHE A 147 -8.03 2.15 8.59
CA PHE A 147 -8.43 0.86 9.13
C PHE A 147 -9.92 0.61 8.98
N GLY A 148 -10.29 -0.58 8.49
CA GLY A 148 -11.67 -1.02 8.44
C GLY A 148 -12.14 -1.52 9.80
N ASP A 149 -13.25 -0.97 10.30
CA ASP A 149 -13.83 -1.36 11.60
C ASP A 149 -14.39 -2.80 11.61
N LYS A 150 -14.56 -3.39 10.42
CA LYS A 150 -15.01 -4.77 10.20
C LYS A 150 -13.93 -5.68 9.62
N ASP A 151 -12.66 -5.24 9.64
CA ASP A 151 -11.55 -6.08 9.18
C ASP A 151 -11.29 -7.22 10.17
N THR A 152 -11.55 -8.45 9.72
CA THR A 152 -11.28 -9.70 10.46
C THR A 152 -10.00 -10.41 10.01
N VAL A 153 -9.28 -9.85 9.04
CA VAL A 153 -8.09 -10.47 8.45
C VAL A 153 -6.81 -10.02 9.15
N VAL A 154 -6.69 -8.71 9.40
CA VAL A 154 -5.52 -8.11 10.07
C VAL A 154 -5.95 -7.05 11.07
N GLN A 155 -5.18 -6.91 12.16
CA GLN A 155 -5.48 -5.94 13.22
C GLN A 155 -4.19 -5.29 13.72
N PHE A 156 -3.61 -4.40 12.89
CA PHE A 156 -2.36 -3.70 13.21
C PHE A 156 -2.56 -2.23 13.62
N TYR A 157 -3.82 -1.82 13.91
CA TYR A 157 -4.09 -0.48 14.44
C TYR A 157 -3.28 -0.16 15.71
N PRO A 158 -3.20 -1.05 16.76
CA PRO A 158 -2.45 -0.71 17.97
C PRO A 158 -0.96 -0.46 17.70
N LEU A 159 -0.35 -1.25 16.82
CA LEU A 159 1.05 -1.06 16.42
C LEU A 159 1.24 0.26 15.68
N MET A 160 0.34 0.58 14.74
CA MET A 160 0.41 1.84 13.98
C MET A 160 0.22 3.05 14.89
N ALA A 161 -0.76 3.02 15.81
CA ALA A 161 -1.00 4.09 16.76
C ALA A 161 0.20 4.31 17.70
N GLN A 162 0.84 3.23 18.14
CA GLN A 162 2.05 3.30 18.97
C GLN A 162 3.24 3.93 18.21
N LEU A 163 3.45 3.56 16.94
CA LEU A 163 4.62 3.99 16.16
C LEU A 163 4.45 5.39 15.56
N TYR A 164 3.26 5.70 15.06
CA TYR A 164 2.99 6.90 14.26
C TYR A 164 2.11 7.95 14.97
N GLY A 165 1.42 7.56 16.04
CA GLY A 165 0.44 8.38 16.75
C GLY A 165 -1.02 8.03 16.38
N GLU A 166 -1.92 8.17 17.34
CA GLU A 166 -3.35 7.91 17.12
C GLU A 166 -3.98 8.89 16.12
N ASP A 167 -3.51 10.13 16.11
CA ASP A 167 -3.93 11.19 15.18
C ASP A 167 -3.60 10.89 13.73
N ARG A 168 -2.69 9.95 13.48
CA ARG A 168 -2.32 9.47 12.14
C ARG A 168 -3.12 8.24 11.71
N CYS A 169 -4.01 7.72 12.57
CA CYS A 169 -4.77 6.50 12.34
C CYS A 169 -6.27 6.79 12.25
N HIS A 170 -6.88 6.49 11.11
CA HIS A 170 -8.29 6.76 10.84
C HIS A 170 -9.06 5.47 10.62
N TRP A 171 -10.32 5.45 11.06
CA TRP A 171 -11.22 4.34 10.86
C TRP A 171 -12.20 4.61 9.72
N PHE A 172 -12.58 3.55 9.01
CA PHE A 172 -13.66 3.59 8.05
C PHE A 172 -14.62 2.42 8.28
N ASN A 173 -15.89 2.62 7.94
CA ASN A 173 -16.89 1.55 7.98
C ASN A 173 -16.65 0.60 6.80
N GLY A 174 -15.97 -0.53 7.05
CA GLY A 174 -15.63 -1.48 6.00
C GLY A 174 -14.78 -2.64 6.46
N GLU A 175 -14.61 -3.57 5.54
CA GLU A 175 -13.86 -4.82 5.71
C GLU A 175 -12.39 -4.66 5.27
N HIS A 176 -11.66 -5.79 5.22
CA HIS A 176 -10.26 -5.83 4.77
C HIS A 176 -10.05 -5.29 3.36
N ARG A 177 -11.00 -5.55 2.44
CA ARG A 177 -10.91 -5.12 1.04
C ARG A 177 -11.65 -3.81 0.82
N LEU A 178 -11.01 -2.89 0.09
CA LEU A 178 -11.62 -1.65 -0.34
C LEU A 178 -12.73 -1.94 -1.37
N ASN A 179 -13.96 -1.64 -1.00
CA ASN A 179 -15.09 -1.63 -1.93
C ASN A 179 -15.21 -0.25 -2.62
N ASP A 180 -16.20 -0.10 -3.49
CA ASP A 180 -16.40 1.13 -4.25
C ASP A 180 -16.70 2.34 -3.37
N ASP A 181 -17.58 2.16 -2.38
CA ASP A 181 -17.98 3.23 -1.45
C ASP A 181 -16.80 3.74 -0.62
N VAL A 182 -15.95 2.84 -0.11
CA VAL A 182 -14.76 3.21 0.66
C VAL A 182 -13.75 3.95 -0.21
N VAL A 183 -13.49 3.49 -1.44
CA VAL A 183 -12.62 4.21 -2.36
C VAL A 183 -13.16 5.60 -2.65
N LYS A 184 -14.43 5.73 -3.01
CA LYS A 184 -15.07 6.99 -3.39
C LYS A 184 -15.22 7.98 -2.24
N LYS A 185 -15.71 7.50 -1.07
CA LYS A 185 -16.15 8.36 0.03
C LYS A 185 -15.09 8.58 1.11
N VAL A 186 -14.04 7.73 1.15
CA VAL A 186 -13.00 7.79 2.18
C VAL A 186 -11.62 8.02 1.56
N LEU A 187 -11.14 7.09 0.72
CA LEU A 187 -9.77 7.13 0.23
C LEU A 187 -9.51 8.31 -0.72
N VAL A 188 -10.40 8.56 -1.68
CA VAL A 188 -10.25 9.66 -2.64
C VAL A 188 -10.29 11.04 -1.96
N PRO A 189 -11.23 11.35 -1.04
CA PRO A 189 -11.17 12.59 -0.27
C PRO A 189 -9.90 12.75 0.56
N LEU A 190 -9.43 11.68 1.23
CA LEU A 190 -8.18 11.71 2.00
C LEU A 190 -6.96 12.00 1.12
N LEU A 191 -6.88 11.38 -0.07
CA LEU A 191 -5.83 11.66 -1.06
C LEU A 191 -5.80 13.14 -1.45
N LYS A 192 -6.97 13.74 -1.72
CA LYS A 192 -7.09 15.16 -2.09
C LYS A 192 -6.76 16.12 -0.95
N GLN A 193 -6.86 15.68 0.30
CA GLN A 193 -6.41 16.47 1.47
C GLN A 193 -4.90 16.41 1.66
N LEU A 194 -4.28 15.25 1.43
CA LEU A 194 -2.83 15.07 1.59
C LEU A 194 -2.01 15.71 0.47
N VAL A 195 -2.61 15.88 -0.69
CA VAL A 195 -1.98 16.49 -1.86
C VAL A 195 -2.78 17.74 -2.22
N PRO A 196 -2.51 18.89 -1.59
CA PRO A 196 -3.26 20.13 -1.82
C PRO A 196 -3.15 20.57 -3.28
N ALA A 197 -4.23 21.18 -3.79
CA ALA A 197 -4.29 21.66 -5.17
C ALA A 197 -3.10 22.57 -5.48
N ALA A 198 -2.46 22.36 -6.63
CA ALA A 198 -1.38 23.19 -7.10
C ALA A 198 -1.86 24.66 -7.15
N GLY A 199 -1.34 25.52 -6.27
CA GLY A 199 -1.72 26.93 -6.19
C GLY A 199 -1.83 27.52 -4.79
N THR A 200 -1.73 26.70 -3.74
CA THR A 200 -1.70 27.19 -2.35
C THR A 200 -0.31 27.03 -1.73
N GLU A 201 0.74 27.53 -2.38
CA GLU A 201 1.95 27.91 -1.67
C GLU A 201 1.62 29.21 -0.93
N SER A 202 1.29 29.10 0.35
CA SER A 202 1.30 30.26 1.26
C SER A 202 2.77 30.63 1.48
N TRP A 203 3.14 31.81 1.02
CA TRP A 203 4.38 32.52 1.30
C TRP A 203 4.61 32.73 2.79
#